data_53bf3e47f533003215acf34f563e163c
#
_entry.id   53bf3e47f533003215acf34f563e163c
#
_cell.length_a   1.000
_cell.length_b   1.000
_cell.length_c   1.000
_cell.angle_alpha   90.00
_cell.angle_beta   90.00
_cell.angle_gamma   90.00
#
_symmetry.space_group_name_H-M   'P 1'
#
loop_
_entity.id
_entity.type
_entity.pdbx_description
1 polymer ?
#
loop_
_entity_poly.entity_id
_entity_poly.type
_entity_poly.pdbx_seq_one_letter_code
_entity_poly.pdbx_strand_id
1 'polypeptide(L)'
;MAVKKKTAAKKTAKKKAAAKADKKPTTKAETFTFIADKTGLTKKDVSAVFDAMSLLIKRDIRRTGPGVYTVPGLMKVKVVRKPATKSRKGVNPFTGEPMTFKAKPARNVVKVLPLKALKDMV
;
A
#
# COMPACT_ATOMS: atom_id res chain seq x y z
N MET A 1 -32.19 9.11 44.72
CA MET A 1 -31.24 10.11 44.23
C MET A 1 -29.90 9.51 43.89
N ALA A 2 -29.78 8.64 42.92
CA ALA A 2 -28.47 8.06 42.51
C ALA A 2 -28.47 7.59 41.05
N VAL A 3 -28.74 8.47 40.07
CA VAL A 3 -28.68 8.11 38.64
C VAL A 3 -27.80 9.07 37.80
N LYS A 4 -27.20 10.10 38.38
CA LYS A 4 -26.46 11.12 37.60
C LYS A 4 -24.93 10.93 37.48
N LYS A 5 -24.34 9.86 38.01
CA LYS A 5 -22.86 9.73 38.05
C LYS A 5 -22.25 8.75 37.03
N LYS A 6 -23.06 8.01 36.23
CA LYS A 6 -22.54 7.00 35.28
C LYS A 6 -22.35 7.47 33.84
N THR A 7 -22.88 8.62 33.46
CA THR A 7 -22.80 9.13 32.08
C THR A 7 -21.56 9.98 31.76
N ALA A 8 -20.93 10.57 32.76
CA ALA A 8 -19.73 11.39 32.57
C ALA A 8 -18.45 10.57 32.32
N ALA A 9 -18.34 9.41 32.95
CA ALA A 9 -17.15 8.54 32.78
C ALA A 9 -17.05 7.90 31.38
N LYS A 10 -18.17 7.68 30.70
CA LYS A 10 -18.21 7.06 29.36
C LYS A 10 -17.83 8.05 28.25
N LYS A 11 -18.03 9.36 28.44
CA LYS A 11 -17.64 10.40 27.49
C LYS A 11 -16.14 10.71 27.51
N THR A 12 -15.52 10.65 28.69
CA THR A 12 -14.07 10.90 28.83
C THR A 12 -13.20 9.75 28.34
N ALA A 13 -13.67 8.49 28.44
CA ALA A 13 -12.99 7.33 27.89
C ALA A 13 -12.97 7.34 26.36
N LYS A 14 -14.06 7.79 25.71
CA LYS A 14 -14.15 7.88 24.24
C LYS A 14 -13.25 9.00 23.67
N LYS A 15 -13.02 10.07 24.41
CA LYS A 15 -12.12 11.19 23.99
C LYS A 15 -10.63 10.82 24.13
N LYS A 16 -10.26 9.98 25.09
CA LYS A 16 -8.88 9.47 25.24
C LYS A 16 -8.51 8.40 24.21
N ALA A 17 -9.48 7.62 23.71
CA ALA A 17 -9.24 6.65 22.67
C ALA A 17 -9.00 7.31 21.29
N ALA A 18 -9.67 8.43 21.00
CA ALA A 18 -9.46 9.18 19.75
C ALA A 18 -8.07 9.83 19.65
N ALA A 19 -7.51 10.32 20.76
CA ALA A 19 -6.20 10.97 20.76
C ALA A 19 -5.00 10.02 20.61
N LYS A 20 -5.21 8.71 20.75
CA LYS A 20 -4.17 7.68 20.57
C LYS A 20 -4.15 7.07 19.17
N ALA A 21 -5.16 7.37 18.33
CA ALA A 21 -5.29 6.85 16.97
C ALA A 21 -4.35 7.53 15.95
N ASP A 22 -3.92 8.79 16.22
CA ASP A 22 -3.13 9.59 15.27
C ASP A 22 -1.68 9.14 15.08
N LYS A 23 -1.21 8.16 15.88
CA LYS A 23 0.18 7.66 15.79
C LYS A 23 0.31 6.28 15.15
N LYS A 24 -0.79 5.62 14.81
CA LYS A 24 -0.78 4.32 14.13
C LYS A 24 -1.15 4.48 12.67
N PRO A 25 -0.52 3.74 11.75
CA PRO A 25 -0.94 3.73 10.36
C PRO A 25 -2.41 3.30 10.26
N THR A 26 -3.15 3.98 9.42
CA THR A 26 -4.58 3.75 9.20
C THR A 26 -4.80 2.33 8.66
N THR A 27 -5.73 1.61 9.26
CA THR A 27 -6.10 0.27 8.79
C THR A 27 -7.01 0.36 7.56
N LYS A 28 -7.13 -0.75 6.81
CA LYS A 28 -8.04 -0.84 5.66
C LYS A 28 -9.48 -0.43 6.03
N ALA A 29 -9.97 -0.90 7.18
CA ALA A 29 -11.33 -0.60 7.64
C ALA A 29 -11.54 0.89 7.96
N GLU A 30 -10.56 1.52 8.60
CA GLU A 30 -10.57 2.96 8.90
C GLU A 30 -10.51 3.79 7.63
N THR A 31 -9.67 3.40 6.67
CA THR A 31 -9.60 4.04 5.36
C THR A 31 -10.94 4.02 4.65
N PHE A 32 -11.60 2.86 4.60
CA PHE A 32 -12.93 2.75 3.97
C PHE A 32 -13.99 3.56 4.70
N THR A 33 -13.94 3.61 6.04
CA THR A 33 -14.84 4.44 6.83
C THR A 33 -14.64 5.91 6.54
N PHE A 34 -13.40 6.38 6.55
CA PHE A 34 -13.07 7.78 6.27
C PHE A 34 -13.52 8.22 4.87
N ILE A 35 -13.29 7.37 3.85
CA ILE A 35 -13.72 7.67 2.49
C ILE A 35 -15.25 7.68 2.41
N ALA A 36 -15.93 6.71 3.02
CA ALA A 36 -17.39 6.64 3.05
C ALA A 36 -18.00 7.90 3.69
N ASP A 37 -17.45 8.34 4.83
CA ASP A 37 -17.91 9.55 5.53
C ASP A 37 -17.68 10.84 4.72
N LYS A 38 -16.60 10.90 3.93
CA LYS A 38 -16.29 12.07 3.10
C LYS A 38 -17.04 12.12 1.78
N THR A 39 -17.39 10.97 1.21
CA THR A 39 -18.05 10.87 -0.10
C THR A 39 -19.55 10.62 -0.02
N GLY A 40 -20.07 10.28 1.17
CA GLY A 40 -21.47 9.89 1.35
C GLY A 40 -21.81 8.49 0.80
N LEU A 41 -20.80 7.70 0.42
CA LEU A 41 -20.94 6.33 -0.07
C LEU A 41 -21.00 5.34 1.09
N THR A 42 -21.53 4.15 0.82
CA THR A 42 -21.46 3.06 1.80
C THR A 42 -20.06 2.42 1.78
N LYS A 43 -19.65 1.78 2.88
CA LYS A 43 -18.38 1.04 2.95
C LYS A 43 -18.30 -0.08 1.89
N LYS A 44 -19.43 -0.65 1.49
CA LYS A 44 -19.52 -1.65 0.42
C LYS A 44 -19.18 -1.05 -0.93
N ASP A 45 -19.72 0.13 -1.23
CA ASP A 45 -19.44 0.84 -2.48
C ASP A 45 -17.96 1.24 -2.56
N VAL A 46 -17.39 1.73 -1.46
CA VAL A 46 -15.95 2.04 -1.38
C VAL A 46 -15.11 0.78 -1.65
N SER A 47 -15.47 -0.36 -1.04
CA SER A 47 -14.77 -1.63 -1.31
C SER A 47 -14.87 -2.01 -2.79
N ALA A 48 -16.04 -1.90 -3.40
CA ALA A 48 -16.25 -2.20 -4.82
C ALA A 48 -15.41 -1.31 -5.74
N VAL A 49 -15.25 -0.02 -5.41
CA VAL A 49 -14.36 0.90 -6.14
C VAL A 49 -12.90 0.44 -6.07
N PHE A 50 -12.40 0.03 -4.90
CA PHE A 50 -11.04 -0.50 -4.75
C PHE A 50 -10.84 -1.82 -5.49
N ASP A 51 -11.85 -2.69 -5.49
CA ASP A 51 -11.81 -3.96 -6.23
C ASP A 51 -11.78 -3.70 -7.74
N ALA A 52 -12.61 -2.78 -8.24
CA ALA A 52 -12.58 -2.36 -9.65
C ALA A 52 -11.22 -1.76 -10.04
N MET A 53 -10.65 -0.90 -9.20
CA MET A 53 -9.31 -0.33 -9.41
C MET A 53 -8.24 -1.42 -9.46
N SER A 54 -8.33 -2.42 -8.59
CA SER A 54 -7.41 -3.57 -8.59
C SER A 54 -7.50 -4.39 -9.87
N LEU A 55 -8.70 -4.55 -10.45
CA LEU A 55 -8.89 -5.21 -11.74
C LEU A 55 -8.28 -4.41 -12.89
N LEU A 56 -8.42 -3.07 -12.89
CA LEU A 56 -7.77 -2.20 -13.88
C LEU A 56 -6.25 -2.30 -13.80
N ILE A 57 -5.69 -2.24 -12.60
CA ILE A 57 -4.26 -2.40 -12.37
C ILE A 57 -3.80 -3.77 -12.89
N LYS A 58 -4.52 -4.85 -12.56
CA LYS A 58 -4.21 -6.21 -13.02
C LYS A 58 -4.23 -6.32 -14.55
N ARG A 59 -5.20 -5.68 -15.22
CA ARG A 59 -5.30 -5.65 -16.67
C ARG A 59 -4.06 -4.97 -17.30
N ASP A 60 -3.69 -3.82 -16.79
CA ASP A 60 -2.64 -2.98 -17.39
C ASP A 60 -1.22 -3.49 -17.06
N ILE A 61 -1.05 -4.16 -15.90
CA ILE A 61 0.24 -4.74 -15.47
C ILE A 61 0.48 -6.12 -16.12
N ARG A 62 -0.53 -6.77 -16.68
CA ARG A 62 -0.38 -8.06 -17.35
C ARG A 62 0.72 -8.04 -18.42
N ARG A 63 1.23 -9.23 -18.78
CA ARG A 63 2.25 -9.40 -19.82
C ARG A 63 1.83 -8.84 -21.19
N THR A 64 0.54 -8.87 -21.47
CA THR A 64 -0.07 -8.36 -22.71
C THR A 64 -0.49 -6.88 -22.61
N GLY A 65 -0.46 -6.29 -21.41
CA GLY A 65 -0.82 -4.89 -21.19
C GLY A 65 0.37 -3.93 -21.38
N PRO A 66 0.13 -2.62 -21.25
CA PRO A 66 1.14 -1.59 -21.40
C PRO A 66 2.26 -1.67 -20.34
N GLY A 67 2.08 -2.45 -19.28
CA GLY A 67 3.05 -2.60 -18.20
C GLY A 67 3.16 -1.39 -17.26
N VAL A 68 2.27 -0.42 -17.42
CA VAL A 68 2.25 0.81 -16.63
C VAL A 68 0.81 1.20 -16.32
N TYR A 69 0.52 1.50 -15.06
CA TYR A 69 -0.75 2.06 -14.62
C TYR A 69 -0.50 3.28 -13.74
N THR A 70 -1.24 4.34 -13.97
CA THR A 70 -1.14 5.57 -13.16
C THR A 70 -2.40 5.73 -12.33
N VAL A 71 -2.25 5.72 -11.01
CA VAL A 71 -3.32 6.13 -10.09
C VAL A 71 -3.37 7.66 -10.11
N PRO A 72 -4.49 8.26 -10.53
CA PRO A 72 -4.60 9.72 -10.66
C PRO A 72 -4.20 10.45 -9.36
N GLY A 73 -3.30 11.41 -9.48
CA GLY A 73 -2.86 12.25 -8.37
C GLY A 73 -1.94 11.59 -7.33
N LEU A 74 -1.75 10.28 -7.33
CA LEU A 74 -1.04 9.58 -6.26
C LEU A 74 0.27 8.95 -6.73
N MET A 75 0.18 7.91 -7.56
CA MET A 75 1.35 7.10 -7.88
C MET A 75 1.26 6.48 -9.27
N LYS A 76 2.43 6.11 -9.79
CA LYS A 76 2.58 5.37 -11.03
C LYS A 76 3.14 3.98 -10.73
N VAL A 77 2.43 2.96 -11.14
CA VAL A 77 2.85 1.55 -11.02
C VAL A 77 3.45 1.12 -12.35
N LYS A 78 4.69 0.61 -12.33
CA LYS A 78 5.41 0.17 -13.53
C LYS A 78 5.96 -1.23 -13.32
N VAL A 79 5.80 -2.09 -14.32
CA VAL A 79 6.43 -3.40 -14.35
C VAL A 79 7.76 -3.33 -15.08
N VAL A 80 8.82 -3.72 -14.39
CA VAL A 80 10.16 -3.87 -14.97
C VAL A 80 10.48 -5.33 -15.11
N ARG A 81 10.66 -5.78 -16.35
CA ARG A 81 11.08 -7.16 -16.65
C ARG A 81 12.60 -7.25 -16.49
N LYS A 82 13.05 -8.03 -15.54
CA LYS A 82 14.47 -8.35 -15.38
C LYS A 82 14.78 -9.63 -16.15
N PRO A 83 15.75 -9.61 -17.08
CA PRO A 83 16.18 -10.79 -17.78
C PRO A 83 16.79 -11.84 -16.84
N ALA A 84 16.87 -13.07 -17.26
CA ALA A 84 17.61 -14.09 -16.56
C ALA A 84 19.11 -13.74 -16.52
N THR A 85 19.74 -13.93 -15.39
CA THR A 85 21.19 -13.78 -15.25
C THR A 85 21.84 -15.15 -15.17
N LYS A 86 22.90 -15.35 -15.95
CA LYS A 86 23.70 -16.59 -15.92
C LYS A 86 24.44 -16.70 -14.59
N SER A 87 24.84 -17.90 -14.22
CA SER A 87 25.77 -18.11 -13.10
C SER A 87 27.08 -17.36 -13.38
N ARG A 88 27.63 -16.74 -12.35
CA ARG A 88 28.92 -16.04 -12.45
C ARG A 88 29.77 -16.39 -11.25
N LYS A 89 31.07 -16.53 -11.47
CA LYS A 89 32.05 -16.62 -10.41
C LYS A 89 32.27 -15.24 -9.81
N GLY A 90 32.39 -15.16 -8.52
CA GLY A 90 32.71 -13.95 -7.78
C GLY A 90 33.44 -14.30 -6.49
N VAL A 91 33.86 -13.30 -5.74
CA VAL A 91 34.57 -13.47 -4.48
C VAL A 91 33.68 -13.00 -3.34
N ASN A 92 33.62 -13.75 -2.26
CA ASN A 92 32.94 -13.34 -1.05
C ASN A 92 33.67 -12.15 -0.42
N PRO A 93 33.05 -10.97 -0.24
CA PRO A 93 33.70 -9.80 0.30
C PRO A 93 34.15 -9.96 1.76
N PHE A 94 33.59 -10.92 2.51
CA PHE A 94 33.94 -11.15 3.91
C PHE A 94 35.09 -12.17 4.11
N THR A 95 35.11 -13.23 3.32
CA THR A 95 36.04 -14.34 3.48
C THR A 95 37.13 -14.36 2.41
N GLY A 96 36.99 -13.61 1.31
CA GLY A 96 37.91 -13.62 0.19
C GLY A 96 37.88 -14.90 -0.65
N GLU A 97 36.99 -15.83 -0.34
CA GLU A 97 36.88 -17.11 -1.03
C GLU A 97 36.14 -17.01 -2.36
N PRO A 98 36.55 -17.74 -3.40
CA PRO A 98 35.80 -17.78 -4.66
C PRO A 98 34.48 -18.49 -4.46
N MET A 99 33.37 -17.80 -4.77
CA MET A 99 32.04 -18.39 -4.75
C MET A 99 31.35 -18.24 -6.10
N THR A 100 30.46 -19.17 -6.40
CA THR A 100 29.66 -19.13 -7.62
C THR A 100 28.26 -18.60 -7.29
N PHE A 101 27.90 -17.46 -7.84
CA PHE A 101 26.52 -16.97 -7.77
C PHE A 101 25.64 -17.76 -8.72
N LYS A 102 24.59 -18.38 -8.17
CA LYS A 102 23.63 -19.18 -8.94
C LYS A 102 22.91 -18.33 -10.00
N ALA A 103 22.60 -18.93 -11.12
CA ALA A 103 21.76 -18.32 -12.14
C ALA A 103 20.39 -17.89 -11.54
N LYS A 104 19.91 -16.72 -11.93
CA LYS A 104 18.58 -16.23 -11.53
C LYS A 104 17.66 -16.24 -12.74
N PRO A 105 16.46 -16.83 -12.63
CA PRO A 105 15.49 -16.83 -13.72
C PRO A 105 14.99 -15.40 -14.01
N ALA A 106 14.48 -15.18 -15.20
CA ALA A 106 13.81 -13.93 -15.56
C ALA A 106 12.60 -13.71 -14.66
N ARG A 107 12.45 -12.49 -14.15
CA ARG A 107 11.34 -12.13 -13.26
C ARG A 107 10.79 -10.73 -13.56
N ASN A 108 9.50 -10.57 -13.37
CA ASN A 108 8.85 -9.27 -13.42
C ASN A 108 8.89 -8.64 -12.02
N VAL A 109 9.28 -7.39 -11.94
CA VAL A 109 9.32 -6.61 -10.68
C VAL A 109 8.38 -5.43 -10.84
N VAL A 110 7.45 -5.30 -9.90
CA VAL A 110 6.57 -4.13 -9.83
C VAL A 110 7.31 -3.01 -9.10
N LYS A 111 7.39 -1.84 -9.73
CA LYS A 111 7.91 -0.61 -9.10
C LYS A 111 6.80 0.41 -8.98
N VAL A 112 6.70 1.02 -7.81
CA VAL A 112 5.76 2.11 -7.54
C VAL A 112 6.54 3.41 -7.46
N LEU A 113 6.14 4.41 -8.23
CA LEU A 113 6.76 5.72 -8.29
C LEU A 113 5.73 6.75 -7.79
N PRO A 114 6.04 7.52 -6.73
CA PRO A 114 5.16 8.58 -6.27
C PRO A 114 5.11 9.71 -7.31
N LEU A 115 3.92 10.26 -7.53
CA LEU A 115 3.72 11.44 -8.36
C LEU A 115 4.02 12.71 -7.55
N LYS A 116 4.18 13.84 -8.27
CA LYS A 116 4.51 15.14 -7.66
C LYS A 116 3.49 15.53 -6.57
N ALA A 117 2.20 15.38 -6.86
CA ALA A 117 1.15 15.69 -5.89
C ALA A 117 1.29 14.93 -4.57
N LEU A 118 1.69 13.64 -4.60
CA LEU A 118 1.95 12.86 -3.39
C LEU A 118 3.21 13.34 -2.65
N LYS A 119 4.23 13.79 -3.37
CA LYS A 119 5.47 14.33 -2.78
C LYS A 119 5.25 15.69 -2.12
N ASP A 120 4.37 16.50 -2.68
CA ASP A 120 4.03 17.84 -2.18
C ASP A 120 3.16 17.79 -0.91
N MET A 121 2.68 16.61 -0.50
CA MET A 121 1.92 16.39 0.75
C MET A 121 2.81 16.18 1.99
N VAL A 122 4.12 16.05 1.84
CA VAL A 122 5.08 15.70 2.92
C VAL A 122 5.91 16.92 3.33
#